data_0d1c6b1363ab1b3050767522e3b66ccb
#
_entry.id   0d1c6b1363ab1b3050767522e3b66ccb
#
_cell.length_a   1.000
_cell.length_b   1.000
_cell.length_c   1.000
_cell.angle_alpha   90.00
_cell.angle_beta   90.00
_cell.angle_gamma   90.00
#
_symmetry.space_group_name_H-M   'P 1'
#
loop_
_entity.id
_entity.type
_entity.pdbx_description
1 polymer ?
#
loop_
_entity_poly.entity_id
_entity_poly.type
_entity_poly.pdbx_seq_one_letter_code
_entity_poly.pdbx_strand_id
1 'polypeptide(L)'
;MENLGKVFREFRISKNYSLKEAAGEACSTSQLSRFELGESDLAASRFFEILDNIHVTIENFMDKTRNFQHHEHVSLMAQIIPLYYSNDIAGFQKLQEEQLEKAKSSTNPLYFELNWILLQGLICQRDASFTMKQDDLDKVADYLFQTDEWTMFELILFGNLYSFYDVDYVARLGREVMEREDFYKEIGRHRKLVLILALNCYQHCLEHLAFENASYFEAYIEKIIGKSIKLYERNVFHFLKGFALYQKGQKEEGCKQMQEAMHIFDVLGLPEQVAYYQEHYDKFVKD
;
A
#
# COMPACT_ATOMS: atom_id res chain seq x y z
N MET A 1 6.98 -12.82 20.07
CA MET A 1 7.59 -13.48 18.90
C MET A 1 7.94 -14.89 19.32
N GLU A 2 7.54 -15.93 18.59
CA GLU A 2 7.97 -17.29 18.90
C GLU A 2 9.49 -17.42 18.79
N ASN A 3 10.06 -18.44 19.45
CA ASN A 3 11.48 -18.73 19.37
C ASN A 3 11.87 -19.07 17.92
N LEU A 4 12.72 -18.23 17.31
CA LEU A 4 13.11 -18.35 15.90
C LEU A 4 13.73 -19.71 15.59
N GLY A 5 14.53 -20.25 16.50
CA GLY A 5 15.15 -21.57 16.35
C GLY A 5 14.13 -22.69 16.27
N LYS A 6 13.07 -22.63 17.09
CA LYS A 6 11.98 -23.60 17.07
C LYS A 6 11.23 -23.57 15.72
N VAL A 7 10.89 -22.37 15.22
CA VAL A 7 10.20 -22.21 13.93
C VAL A 7 11.09 -22.73 12.79
N PHE A 8 12.41 -22.43 12.82
CA PHE A 8 13.36 -22.97 11.84
C PHE A 8 13.39 -24.50 11.85
N ARG A 9 13.49 -25.10 13.04
CA ARG A 9 13.46 -26.57 13.19
C ARG A 9 12.21 -27.18 12.59
N GLU A 10 11.05 -26.57 12.79
CA GLU A 10 9.79 -27.06 12.23
C GLU A 10 9.84 -27.04 10.69
N PHE A 11 10.32 -25.97 10.06
CA PHE A 11 10.51 -25.91 8.62
C PHE A 11 11.51 -26.96 8.14
N ARG A 12 12.67 -27.07 8.79
CA ARG A 12 13.70 -28.06 8.43
C ARG A 12 13.15 -29.48 8.45
N ILE A 13 12.46 -29.85 9.52
CA ILE A 13 11.87 -31.19 9.68
C ILE A 13 10.78 -31.43 8.66
N SER A 14 9.86 -30.48 8.48
CA SER A 14 8.76 -30.60 7.52
C SER A 14 9.21 -30.76 6.08
N LYS A 15 10.41 -30.26 5.76
CA LYS A 15 11.04 -30.39 4.43
C LYS A 15 12.05 -31.54 4.35
N ASN A 16 12.20 -32.36 5.41
CA ASN A 16 13.09 -33.52 5.49
C ASN A 16 14.60 -33.18 5.36
N TYR A 17 15.03 -31.97 5.76
CA TYR A 17 16.44 -31.65 5.80
C TYR A 17 17.09 -32.13 7.09
N SER A 18 18.29 -32.73 6.98
CA SER A 18 19.15 -33.03 8.13
C SER A 18 19.76 -31.73 8.67
N LEU A 19 20.25 -31.76 9.93
CA LEU A 19 21.02 -30.65 10.49
C LEU A 19 22.25 -30.29 9.64
N LYS A 20 22.89 -31.28 9.03
CA LYS A 20 24.08 -31.08 8.20
C LYS A 20 23.74 -30.34 6.90
N GLU A 21 22.68 -30.74 6.21
CA GLU A 21 22.22 -30.09 4.98
C GLU A 21 21.74 -28.66 5.25
N ALA A 22 20.96 -28.46 6.32
CA ALA A 22 20.47 -27.13 6.68
C ALA A 22 21.60 -26.18 7.16
N ALA A 23 22.59 -26.68 7.86
CA ALA A 23 23.75 -25.88 8.29
C ALA A 23 24.63 -25.47 7.11
N GLY A 24 24.83 -26.37 6.14
CA GLY A 24 25.70 -26.11 4.98
C GLY A 24 27.08 -25.60 5.40
N GLU A 25 27.49 -24.49 4.82
CA GLU A 25 28.71 -23.76 5.17
C GLU A 25 28.44 -22.58 6.15
N ALA A 26 27.16 -22.23 6.40
CA ALA A 26 26.78 -21.10 7.23
C ALA A 26 27.21 -21.25 8.69
N CYS A 27 27.11 -22.47 9.23
CA CYS A 27 27.46 -22.76 10.63
C CYS A 27 27.73 -24.24 10.88
N SER A 28 28.29 -24.58 12.07
CA SER A 28 28.39 -25.98 12.45
C SER A 28 27.02 -26.59 12.80
N THR A 29 26.87 -27.90 12.61
CA THR A 29 25.67 -28.64 13.02
C THR A 29 25.38 -28.48 14.52
N SER A 30 26.41 -28.39 15.35
CA SER A 30 26.27 -28.15 16.78
C SER A 30 25.72 -26.74 17.07
N GLN A 31 26.17 -25.73 16.33
CA GLN A 31 25.66 -24.36 16.47
C GLN A 31 24.20 -24.26 16.02
N LEU A 32 23.86 -24.89 14.88
CA LEU A 32 22.48 -24.93 14.41
C LEU A 32 21.56 -25.67 15.41
N SER A 33 22.00 -26.81 15.96
CA SER A 33 21.24 -27.54 16.98
C SER A 33 20.95 -26.69 18.21
N ARG A 34 21.93 -25.93 18.71
CA ARG A 34 21.75 -25.04 19.85
C ARG A 34 20.80 -23.87 19.53
N PHE A 35 20.88 -23.35 18.31
CA PHE A 35 19.92 -22.33 17.83
C PHE A 35 18.49 -22.89 17.80
N GLU A 36 18.29 -24.10 17.24
CA GLU A 36 16.97 -24.75 17.20
C GLU A 36 16.38 -25.03 18.59
N LEU A 37 17.23 -25.24 19.60
CA LEU A 37 16.82 -25.43 21.00
C LEU A 37 16.60 -24.10 21.74
N GLY A 38 16.95 -22.97 21.11
CA GLY A 38 16.88 -21.66 21.75
C GLY A 38 17.99 -21.39 22.76
N GLU A 39 19.08 -22.16 22.72
CA GLU A 39 20.23 -22.04 23.62
C GLU A 39 21.27 -21.00 23.13
N SER A 40 21.20 -20.60 21.84
CA SER A 40 22.07 -19.60 21.24
C SER A 40 21.39 -18.91 20.08
N ASP A 41 21.86 -17.69 19.76
CA ASP A 41 21.45 -16.95 18.58
C ASP A 41 22.42 -17.18 17.42
N LEU A 42 21.98 -16.86 16.21
CA LEU A 42 22.77 -16.79 15.00
C LEU A 42 22.91 -15.35 14.52
N ALA A 43 24.06 -15.02 13.95
CA ALA A 43 24.21 -13.76 13.21
C ALA A 43 23.22 -13.73 12.02
N ALA A 44 22.66 -12.56 11.69
CA ALA A 44 21.64 -12.42 10.65
C ALA A 44 22.08 -12.99 9.29
N SER A 45 23.34 -12.79 8.89
CA SER A 45 23.89 -13.35 7.64
C SER A 45 23.79 -14.88 7.61
N ARG A 46 24.21 -15.54 8.68
CA ARG A 46 24.12 -17.00 8.81
C ARG A 46 22.69 -17.49 8.86
N PHE A 47 21.81 -16.72 9.46
CA PHE A 47 20.38 -17.04 9.53
C PHE A 47 19.76 -17.02 8.14
N PHE A 48 20.07 -16.05 7.28
CA PHE A 48 19.61 -16.03 5.90
C PHE A 48 20.15 -17.23 5.10
N GLU A 49 21.44 -17.53 5.22
CA GLU A 49 22.05 -18.68 4.56
C GLU A 49 21.39 -20.02 4.92
N ILE A 50 21.07 -20.27 6.20
CA ILE A 50 20.39 -21.50 6.60
C ILE A 50 18.94 -21.57 6.11
N LEU A 51 18.26 -20.42 5.95
CA LEU A 51 16.93 -20.38 5.30
C LEU A 51 17.03 -20.77 3.83
N ASP A 52 18.03 -20.23 3.12
CA ASP A 52 18.28 -20.55 1.71
C ASP A 52 18.61 -22.03 1.54
N ASN A 53 19.42 -22.62 2.42
CA ASN A 53 19.77 -24.03 2.39
C ASN A 53 18.56 -24.96 2.48
N ILE A 54 17.48 -24.54 3.11
CA ILE A 54 16.22 -25.31 3.21
C ILE A 54 15.12 -24.78 2.29
N HIS A 55 15.45 -23.84 1.37
CA HIS A 55 14.52 -23.22 0.44
C HIS A 55 13.28 -22.62 1.13
N VAL A 56 13.49 -21.81 2.18
CA VAL A 56 12.48 -21.04 2.89
C VAL A 56 12.79 -19.57 2.73
N THR A 57 11.88 -18.79 2.16
CA THR A 57 12.08 -17.34 2.07
C THR A 57 11.88 -16.69 3.45
N ILE A 58 12.49 -15.54 3.65
CA ILE A 58 12.34 -14.77 4.90
C ILE A 58 10.88 -14.41 5.17
N GLU A 59 10.07 -14.13 4.13
CA GLU A 59 8.65 -13.84 4.25
C GLU A 59 7.90 -15.05 4.82
N ASN A 60 8.07 -16.25 4.22
CA ASN A 60 7.41 -17.47 4.69
C ASN A 60 7.82 -17.80 6.15
N PHE A 61 9.09 -17.55 6.49
CA PHE A 61 9.59 -17.73 7.83
C PHE A 61 8.93 -16.76 8.82
N MET A 62 8.89 -15.48 8.47
CA MET A 62 8.29 -14.45 9.32
C MET A 62 6.78 -14.62 9.49
N ASP A 63 6.07 -15.03 8.43
CA ASP A 63 4.63 -15.35 8.50
C ASP A 63 4.37 -16.43 9.55
N LYS A 64 5.14 -17.52 9.53
CA LYS A 64 5.00 -18.60 10.52
C LYS A 64 5.40 -18.15 11.92
N THR A 65 6.48 -17.39 12.07
CA THR A 65 6.96 -16.86 13.36
C THR A 65 5.91 -15.99 14.05
N ARG A 66 5.06 -15.36 13.27
CA ARG A 66 3.94 -14.51 13.73
C ARG A 66 2.61 -15.26 13.81
N ASN A 67 2.60 -16.59 13.72
CA ASN A 67 1.37 -17.40 13.62
C ASN A 67 0.47 -16.91 12.47
N PHE A 68 1.09 -16.57 11.32
CA PHE A 68 0.40 -16.01 10.15
C PHE A 68 -0.33 -14.68 10.42
N GLN A 69 -0.02 -14.01 11.54
CA GLN A 69 -0.46 -12.63 11.75
C GLN A 69 0.38 -11.68 10.90
N HIS A 70 -0.29 -10.86 10.14
CA HIS A 70 0.37 -9.86 9.31
C HIS A 70 1.18 -8.86 10.14
N HIS A 71 2.18 -8.23 9.52
CA HIS A 71 2.85 -7.07 10.09
C HIS A 71 1.80 -6.03 10.50
N GLU A 72 1.99 -5.31 11.59
CA GLU A 72 1.02 -4.38 12.17
C GLU A 72 0.39 -3.45 11.14
N HIS A 73 1.20 -2.90 10.23
CA HIS A 73 0.73 -2.05 9.13
C HIS A 73 -0.19 -2.80 8.14
N VAL A 74 0.18 -4.02 7.73
CA VAL A 74 -0.64 -4.84 6.82
C VAL A 74 -1.94 -5.26 7.52
N SER A 75 -1.89 -5.54 8.82
CA SER A 75 -3.06 -5.84 9.63
C SER A 75 -4.01 -4.64 9.73
N LEU A 76 -3.48 -3.43 9.91
CA LEU A 76 -4.27 -2.20 9.90
C LEU A 76 -4.95 -2.00 8.53
N MET A 77 -4.21 -2.15 7.43
CA MET A 77 -4.78 -2.01 6.09
C MET A 77 -5.88 -3.04 5.81
N ALA A 78 -5.70 -4.29 6.26
CA ALA A 78 -6.73 -5.32 6.11
C ALA A 78 -8.03 -4.98 6.88
N GLN A 79 -7.95 -4.25 7.98
CA GLN A 79 -9.11 -3.76 8.74
C GLN A 79 -9.74 -2.52 8.10
N ILE A 80 -8.95 -1.63 7.51
CA ILE A 80 -9.42 -0.41 6.85
C ILE A 80 -10.30 -0.72 5.64
N ILE A 81 -9.91 -1.67 4.79
CA ILE A 81 -10.57 -1.93 3.50
C ILE A 81 -12.07 -2.21 3.66
N PRO A 82 -12.54 -3.16 4.52
CA PRO A 82 -13.97 -3.40 4.68
C PRO A 82 -14.71 -2.21 5.29
N LEU A 83 -14.10 -1.48 6.23
CA LEU A 83 -14.70 -0.29 6.83
C LEU A 83 -14.92 0.83 5.81
N TYR A 84 -13.96 1.00 4.89
CA TYR A 84 -14.03 2.02 3.85
C TYR A 84 -15.20 1.76 2.89
N TYR A 85 -15.35 0.52 2.41
CA TYR A 85 -16.44 0.18 1.49
C TYR A 85 -17.82 0.10 2.16
N SER A 86 -17.88 -0.28 3.44
CA SER A 86 -19.14 -0.27 4.20
C SER A 86 -19.53 1.11 4.76
N ASN A 87 -18.67 2.14 4.59
CA ASN A 87 -18.84 3.47 5.17
C ASN A 87 -18.97 3.44 6.72
N ASP A 88 -18.24 2.54 7.38
CA ASP A 88 -18.31 2.36 8.83
C ASP A 88 -17.41 3.37 9.58
N ILE A 89 -17.94 4.57 9.80
CA ILE A 89 -17.24 5.64 10.52
C ILE A 89 -16.92 5.22 11.97
N ALA A 90 -17.83 4.51 12.64
CA ALA A 90 -17.61 4.07 14.02
C ALA A 90 -16.44 3.06 14.10
N GLY A 91 -16.33 2.16 13.11
CA GLY A 91 -15.20 1.25 12.98
C GLY A 91 -13.87 1.98 12.81
N PHE A 92 -13.84 3.04 11.99
CA PHE A 92 -12.63 3.89 11.86
C PHE A 92 -12.27 4.59 13.16
N GLN A 93 -13.24 5.17 13.86
CA GLN A 93 -13.01 5.84 15.16
C GLN A 93 -12.45 4.86 16.20
N LYS A 94 -12.95 3.64 16.25
CA LYS A 94 -12.40 2.59 17.12
C LYS A 94 -10.93 2.28 16.77
N LEU A 95 -10.59 2.15 15.49
CA LEU A 95 -9.19 1.97 15.07
C LEU A 95 -8.31 3.16 15.45
N GLN A 96 -8.84 4.39 15.40
CA GLN A 96 -8.12 5.58 15.85
C GLN A 96 -7.81 5.53 17.33
N GLU A 97 -8.76 5.14 18.18
CA GLU A 97 -8.56 4.96 19.62
C GLU A 97 -7.46 3.92 19.89
N GLU A 98 -7.47 2.79 19.17
CA GLU A 98 -6.44 1.76 19.28
C GLU A 98 -5.04 2.31 18.90
N GLN A 99 -4.93 3.14 17.86
CA GLN A 99 -3.66 3.76 17.49
C GLN A 99 -3.16 4.72 18.57
N LEU A 100 -4.03 5.52 19.19
CA LEU A 100 -3.66 6.42 20.27
C LEU A 100 -3.17 5.66 21.52
N GLU A 101 -3.81 4.56 21.90
CA GLU A 101 -3.36 3.73 23.02
C GLU A 101 -1.99 3.09 22.75
N LYS A 102 -1.77 2.63 21.53
CA LYS A 102 -0.47 2.10 21.10
C LYS A 102 0.62 3.19 21.11
N ALA A 103 0.31 4.41 20.69
CA ALA A 103 1.25 5.53 20.72
C ALA A 103 1.75 5.82 22.16
N LYS A 104 0.87 5.76 23.16
CA LYS A 104 1.23 6.01 24.56
C LYS A 104 2.23 4.99 25.13
N SER A 105 2.20 3.75 24.67
CA SER A 105 3.04 2.65 25.14
C SER A 105 4.25 2.35 24.25
N SER A 106 4.34 3.01 23.10
CA SER A 106 5.37 2.73 22.09
C SER A 106 6.64 3.54 22.32
N THR A 107 7.78 2.95 21.98
CA THR A 107 9.06 3.67 21.82
C THR A 107 9.12 4.51 20.55
N ASN A 108 8.21 4.27 19.60
CA ASN A 108 8.04 5.05 18.37
C ASN A 108 6.58 5.53 18.24
N PRO A 109 6.16 6.56 18.96
CA PRO A 109 4.79 7.07 18.92
C PRO A 109 4.41 7.66 17.57
N LEU A 110 5.36 8.27 16.84
CA LEU A 110 5.10 8.92 15.54
C LEU A 110 4.42 7.99 14.54
N TYR A 111 4.83 6.73 14.47
CA TYR A 111 4.23 5.74 13.59
C TYR A 111 2.69 5.58 13.83
N PHE A 112 2.29 5.52 15.09
CA PHE A 112 0.87 5.39 15.46
C PHE A 112 0.10 6.70 15.30
N GLU A 113 0.75 7.84 15.52
CA GLU A 113 0.17 9.15 15.26
C GLU A 113 -0.11 9.33 13.76
N LEU A 114 0.81 8.95 12.87
CA LEU A 114 0.62 8.98 11.44
C LEU A 114 -0.51 8.03 10.99
N ASN A 115 -0.63 6.84 11.58
CA ASN A 115 -1.76 5.94 11.34
C ASN A 115 -3.09 6.58 11.78
N TRP A 116 -3.10 7.28 12.92
CA TRP A 116 -4.29 8.01 13.39
C TRP A 116 -4.71 9.09 12.38
N ILE A 117 -3.74 9.87 11.87
CA ILE A 117 -3.99 10.90 10.84
C ILE A 117 -4.50 10.26 9.55
N LEU A 118 -3.94 9.14 9.12
CA LEU A 118 -4.42 8.37 7.97
C LEU A 118 -5.91 8.01 8.13
N LEU A 119 -6.29 7.47 9.29
CA LEU A 119 -7.68 7.11 9.60
C LEU A 119 -8.59 8.33 9.63
N GLN A 120 -8.10 9.47 10.15
CA GLN A 120 -8.85 10.74 10.12
C GLN A 120 -9.13 11.19 8.68
N GLY A 121 -8.13 11.09 7.79
CA GLY A 121 -8.30 11.40 6.38
C GLY A 121 -9.36 10.52 5.71
N LEU A 122 -9.34 9.22 5.98
CA LEU A 122 -10.34 8.28 5.44
C LEU A 122 -11.76 8.59 5.95
N ILE A 123 -11.90 8.98 7.23
CA ILE A 123 -13.18 9.45 7.78
C ILE A 123 -13.66 10.69 7.02
N CYS A 124 -12.78 11.69 6.85
CA CYS A 124 -13.13 12.93 6.15
C CYS A 124 -13.51 12.70 4.67
N GLN A 125 -12.94 11.70 4.03
CA GLN A 125 -13.32 11.32 2.65
C GLN A 125 -14.72 10.69 2.57
N ARG A 126 -15.19 10.08 3.64
CA ARG A 126 -16.48 9.36 3.70
C ARG A 126 -17.60 10.16 4.36
N ASP A 127 -17.26 11.13 5.20
CA ASP A 127 -18.20 11.99 5.91
C ASP A 127 -17.70 13.43 5.96
N ALA A 128 -18.35 14.30 5.18
CA ALA A 128 -18.01 15.72 5.06
C ALA A 128 -18.25 16.53 6.36
N SER A 129 -18.86 15.95 7.41
CA SER A 129 -18.99 16.59 8.71
C SER A 129 -17.66 16.63 9.48
N PHE A 130 -16.69 15.80 9.09
CA PHE A 130 -15.34 15.77 9.64
C PHE A 130 -14.38 16.60 8.77
N THR A 131 -13.36 17.16 9.40
CA THR A 131 -12.33 17.96 8.72
C THR A 131 -10.93 17.54 9.13
N MET A 132 -9.99 17.63 8.20
CA MET A 132 -8.56 17.50 8.50
C MET A 132 -8.03 18.79 9.13
N LYS A 133 -7.20 18.65 10.16
CA LYS A 133 -6.47 19.78 10.71
C LYS A 133 -5.20 20.03 9.89
N GLN A 134 -4.87 21.30 9.68
CA GLN A 134 -3.66 21.67 8.95
C GLN A 134 -2.40 21.13 9.64
N ASP A 135 -2.31 21.23 10.97
CA ASP A 135 -1.16 20.71 11.75
C ASP A 135 -0.92 19.21 11.53
N ASP A 136 -2.00 18.42 11.36
CA ASP A 136 -1.91 16.99 11.09
C ASP A 136 -1.39 16.74 9.65
N LEU A 137 -1.85 17.52 8.68
CA LEU A 137 -1.36 17.45 7.30
C LEU A 137 0.11 17.87 7.21
N ASP A 138 0.49 18.96 7.91
CA ASP A 138 1.86 19.44 7.98
C ASP A 138 2.79 18.37 8.59
N LYS A 139 2.35 17.71 9.67
CA LYS A 139 3.10 16.60 10.28
C LYS A 139 3.37 15.46 9.29
N VAL A 140 2.37 15.08 8.49
CA VAL A 140 2.54 14.05 7.44
C VAL A 140 3.48 14.54 6.35
N ALA A 141 3.32 15.78 5.88
CA ALA A 141 4.18 16.37 4.86
C ALA A 141 5.64 16.43 5.31
N ASP A 142 5.90 16.86 6.55
CA ASP A 142 7.24 16.91 7.14
C ASP A 142 7.87 15.52 7.24
N TYR A 143 7.10 14.53 7.67
CA TYR A 143 7.56 13.13 7.73
C TYR A 143 7.95 12.60 6.35
N LEU A 144 7.07 12.79 5.35
CA LEU A 144 7.33 12.32 3.99
C LEU A 144 8.51 13.03 3.35
N PHE A 145 8.68 14.32 3.62
CA PHE A 145 9.81 15.12 3.11
C PHE A 145 11.16 14.69 3.72
N GLN A 146 11.16 14.30 4.99
CA GLN A 146 12.37 13.84 5.69
C GLN A 146 12.74 12.39 5.40
N THR A 147 11.87 11.64 4.70
CA THR A 147 12.08 10.22 4.42
C THR A 147 12.64 10.04 3.00
N ASP A 148 13.93 9.71 2.89
CA ASP A 148 14.62 9.54 1.60
C ASP A 148 14.12 8.29 0.84
N GLU A 149 13.93 7.17 1.53
CA GLU A 149 13.49 5.90 0.94
C GLU A 149 12.09 5.55 1.41
N TRP A 150 11.13 5.60 0.49
CA TRP A 150 9.76 5.26 0.80
C TRP A 150 9.53 3.76 0.72
N THR A 151 8.99 3.24 1.80
CA THR A 151 8.49 1.86 1.90
C THR A 151 6.99 1.79 1.60
N MET A 152 6.38 0.64 1.84
CA MET A 152 4.91 0.50 1.72
C MET A 152 4.15 1.49 2.62
N PHE A 153 4.72 1.86 3.77
CA PHE A 153 4.07 2.74 4.73
C PHE A 153 3.88 4.15 4.16
N GLU A 154 4.93 4.75 3.64
CA GLU A 154 4.91 6.11 3.06
C GLU A 154 4.02 6.16 1.80
N LEU A 155 4.12 5.14 0.94
CA LEU A 155 3.28 5.03 -0.26
C LEU A 155 1.78 4.95 0.09
N ILE A 156 1.41 4.21 1.13
CA ILE A 156 0.02 4.10 1.59
C ILE A 156 -0.42 5.40 2.26
N LEU A 157 0.43 5.98 3.12
CA LEU A 157 0.13 7.23 3.81
C LEU A 157 -0.17 8.35 2.81
N PHE A 158 0.74 8.59 1.87
CA PHE A 158 0.54 9.61 0.84
C PHE A 158 -0.61 9.25 -0.11
N GLY A 159 -0.69 7.98 -0.55
CA GLY A 159 -1.71 7.50 -1.47
C GLY A 159 -3.16 7.59 -0.95
N ASN A 160 -3.36 7.74 0.36
CA ASN A 160 -4.69 7.95 0.96
C ASN A 160 -4.93 9.41 1.40
N LEU A 161 -3.89 10.21 1.54
CA LEU A 161 -4.02 11.60 2.00
C LEU A 161 -3.79 12.65 0.91
N TYR A 162 -3.40 12.23 -0.31
CA TYR A 162 -3.06 13.15 -1.41
C TYR A 162 -4.16 14.18 -1.71
N SER A 163 -5.43 13.80 -1.57
CA SER A 163 -6.58 14.67 -1.88
C SER A 163 -6.74 15.88 -0.96
N PHE A 164 -6.02 15.90 0.17
CA PHE A 164 -6.02 17.02 1.12
C PHE A 164 -4.90 18.03 0.86
N TYR A 165 -4.03 17.77 -0.11
CA TYR A 165 -2.92 18.64 -0.47
C TYR A 165 -3.18 19.37 -1.80
N ASP A 166 -2.45 20.47 -1.98
CA ASP A 166 -2.45 21.22 -3.24
C ASP A 166 -1.97 20.35 -4.41
N VAL A 167 -2.54 20.58 -5.59
CA VAL A 167 -2.27 19.79 -6.79
C VAL A 167 -0.81 19.85 -7.24
N ASP A 168 -0.14 20.99 -7.07
CA ASP A 168 1.27 21.12 -7.45
C ASP A 168 2.19 20.39 -6.47
N TYR A 169 1.84 20.39 -5.17
CA TYR A 169 2.53 19.60 -4.18
C TYR A 169 2.41 18.08 -4.49
N VAL A 170 1.19 17.61 -4.74
CA VAL A 170 0.91 16.21 -5.09
C VAL A 170 1.65 15.81 -6.38
N ALA A 171 1.61 16.64 -7.40
CA ALA A 171 2.28 16.37 -8.67
C ALA A 171 3.80 16.29 -8.51
N ARG A 172 4.40 17.19 -7.75
CA ARG A 172 5.84 17.19 -7.48
C ARG A 172 6.27 15.94 -6.73
N LEU A 173 5.61 15.63 -5.61
CA LEU A 173 5.94 14.49 -4.77
C LEU A 173 5.68 13.15 -5.49
N GLY A 174 4.58 13.07 -6.24
CA GLY A 174 4.29 11.92 -7.09
C GLY A 174 5.38 11.68 -8.14
N ARG A 175 5.89 12.74 -8.80
CA ARG A 175 7.02 12.61 -9.75
C ARG A 175 8.28 12.07 -9.09
N GLU A 176 8.65 12.60 -7.92
CA GLU A 176 9.83 12.11 -7.17
C GLU A 176 9.73 10.60 -6.88
N VAL A 177 8.55 10.11 -6.49
CA VAL A 177 8.32 8.67 -6.28
C VAL A 177 8.46 7.89 -7.59
N MET A 178 7.91 8.40 -8.71
CA MET A 178 7.97 7.72 -10.01
C MET A 178 9.40 7.69 -10.59
N GLU A 179 10.20 8.72 -10.36
CA GLU A 179 11.59 8.81 -10.82
C GLU A 179 12.52 7.85 -10.10
N ARG A 180 12.18 7.45 -8.88
CA ARG A 180 12.88 6.39 -8.11
C ARG A 180 12.49 4.97 -8.58
N GLU A 181 11.99 4.80 -9.81
CA GLU A 181 11.47 3.53 -10.36
C GLU A 181 12.44 2.34 -10.21
N ASP A 182 13.75 2.56 -10.28
CA ASP A 182 14.74 1.47 -10.19
C ASP A 182 14.73 0.79 -8.82
N PHE A 183 14.45 1.51 -7.75
CA PHE A 183 14.33 0.96 -6.40
C PHE A 183 13.09 0.06 -6.25
N TYR A 184 11.99 0.40 -6.92
CA TYR A 184 10.70 -0.32 -6.80
C TYR A 184 10.50 -1.43 -7.84
N LYS A 185 11.36 -1.53 -8.87
CA LYS A 185 11.18 -2.46 -10.00
C LYS A 185 11.14 -3.93 -9.61
N GLU A 186 11.94 -4.31 -8.61
CA GLU A 186 12.12 -5.71 -8.24
C GLU A 186 11.15 -6.19 -7.16
N ILE A 187 10.52 -5.27 -6.42
CA ILE A 187 9.63 -5.60 -5.31
C ILE A 187 8.17 -5.51 -5.79
N GLY A 188 7.59 -6.63 -6.18
CA GLY A 188 6.26 -6.69 -6.80
C GLY A 188 5.12 -5.99 -6.03
N ARG A 189 5.19 -5.96 -4.70
CA ARG A 189 4.21 -5.26 -3.84
C ARG A 189 4.33 -3.73 -3.95
N HIS A 190 5.55 -3.20 -3.92
CA HIS A 190 5.81 -1.76 -4.08
C HIS A 190 5.37 -1.27 -5.46
N ARG A 191 5.69 -2.02 -6.51
CA ARG A 191 5.28 -1.68 -7.88
C ARG A 191 3.76 -1.54 -8.03
N LYS A 192 2.97 -2.34 -7.31
CA LYS A 192 1.51 -2.19 -7.29
C LYS A 192 1.09 -0.88 -6.65
N LEU A 193 1.66 -0.53 -5.49
CA LEU A 193 1.34 0.69 -4.76
C LEU A 193 1.76 1.94 -5.53
N VAL A 194 2.93 1.92 -6.18
CA VAL A 194 3.38 3.03 -7.04
C VAL A 194 2.44 3.25 -8.22
N LEU A 195 1.93 2.19 -8.84
CA LEU A 195 0.93 2.33 -9.90
C LEU A 195 -0.39 2.91 -9.38
N ILE A 196 -0.87 2.46 -8.22
CA ILE A 196 -2.08 3.02 -7.59
C ILE A 196 -1.85 4.50 -7.27
N LEU A 197 -0.70 4.85 -6.72
CA LEU A 197 -0.34 6.25 -6.46
C LEU A 197 -0.31 7.08 -7.75
N ALA A 198 0.24 6.56 -8.85
CA ALA A 198 0.23 7.25 -10.14
C ALA A 198 -1.20 7.51 -10.64
N LEU A 199 -2.11 6.53 -10.49
CA LEU A 199 -3.52 6.70 -10.81
C LEU A 199 -4.19 7.77 -9.95
N ASN A 200 -3.91 7.81 -8.65
CA ASN A 200 -4.42 8.81 -7.74
C ASN A 200 -3.91 10.22 -8.08
N CYS A 201 -2.60 10.37 -8.36
CA CYS A 201 -2.04 11.64 -8.79
C CYS A 201 -2.64 12.10 -10.14
N TYR A 202 -2.83 11.16 -11.08
CA TYR A 202 -3.47 11.46 -12.37
C TYR A 202 -4.90 11.97 -12.17
N GLN A 203 -5.70 11.27 -11.38
CA GLN A 203 -7.06 11.68 -11.03
C GLN A 203 -7.08 13.08 -10.41
N HIS A 204 -6.26 13.32 -9.39
CA HIS A 204 -6.19 14.61 -8.70
C HIS A 204 -5.81 15.76 -9.64
N CYS A 205 -4.85 15.53 -10.55
CA CYS A 205 -4.49 16.53 -11.56
C CYS A 205 -5.66 16.83 -12.51
N LEU A 206 -6.45 15.81 -12.91
CA LEU A 206 -7.62 16.01 -13.75
C LEU A 206 -8.74 16.76 -13.04
N GLU A 207 -9.00 16.46 -11.76
CA GLU A 207 -9.99 17.14 -10.93
C GLU A 207 -9.71 18.66 -10.79
N HIS A 208 -8.41 19.02 -10.78
CA HIS A 208 -7.94 20.39 -10.67
C HIS A 208 -7.52 21.04 -12.01
N LEU A 209 -7.84 20.39 -13.14
CA LEU A 209 -7.52 20.85 -14.50
C LEU A 209 -6.01 21.11 -14.75
N ALA A 210 -5.15 20.44 -13.98
CA ALA A 210 -3.69 20.52 -14.10
C ALA A 210 -3.18 19.58 -15.21
N PHE A 211 -3.54 19.86 -16.46
CA PHE A 211 -3.34 18.97 -17.62
C PHE A 211 -1.87 18.67 -17.92
N GLU A 212 -0.96 19.58 -17.67
CA GLU A 212 0.48 19.33 -17.86
C GLU A 212 0.97 18.25 -16.90
N ASN A 213 0.61 18.38 -15.61
CA ASN A 213 0.92 17.38 -14.60
C ASN A 213 0.20 16.04 -14.88
N ALA A 214 -1.07 16.09 -15.28
CA ALA A 214 -1.84 14.90 -15.68
C ALA A 214 -1.15 14.13 -16.82
N SER A 215 -0.66 14.82 -17.85
CA SER A 215 0.02 14.20 -18.99
C SER A 215 1.29 13.42 -18.60
N TYR A 216 2.01 13.88 -17.59
CA TYR A 216 3.16 13.14 -17.06
C TYR A 216 2.73 11.79 -16.45
N PHE A 217 1.71 11.80 -15.58
CA PHE A 217 1.22 10.58 -14.94
C PHE A 217 0.56 9.64 -15.95
N GLU A 218 -0.17 10.16 -16.93
CA GLU A 218 -0.74 9.36 -18.02
C GLU A 218 0.33 8.57 -18.75
N ALA A 219 1.41 9.23 -19.20
CA ALA A 219 2.52 8.59 -19.91
C ALA A 219 3.25 7.55 -19.03
N TYR A 220 3.43 7.85 -17.72
CA TYR A 220 4.03 6.92 -16.78
C TYR A 220 3.16 5.65 -16.59
N ILE A 221 1.85 5.83 -16.40
CA ILE A 221 0.89 4.73 -16.24
C ILE A 221 0.89 3.85 -17.50
N GLU A 222 0.84 4.43 -18.70
CA GLU A 222 0.87 3.70 -19.97
C GLU A 222 2.12 2.82 -20.10
N LYS A 223 3.29 3.37 -19.76
CA LYS A 223 4.56 2.64 -19.75
C LYS A 223 4.53 1.40 -18.85
N ILE A 224 3.92 1.49 -17.67
CA ILE A 224 3.91 0.40 -16.68
C ILE A 224 2.79 -0.61 -16.95
N ILE A 225 1.59 -0.14 -17.25
CA ILE A 225 0.42 -0.99 -17.51
C ILE A 225 0.64 -1.87 -18.75
N GLY A 226 1.32 -1.37 -19.78
CA GLY A 226 1.58 -2.11 -21.03
C GLY A 226 2.25 -3.48 -20.84
N LYS A 227 2.98 -3.65 -19.73
CA LYS A 227 3.82 -4.85 -19.48
C LYS A 227 3.20 -5.87 -18.51
N SER A 228 1.99 -5.66 -17.99
CA SER A 228 1.41 -6.53 -16.95
C SER A 228 -0.08 -6.77 -17.10
N ILE A 229 -0.55 -7.95 -16.62
CA ILE A 229 -1.98 -8.27 -16.51
C ILE A 229 -2.48 -7.70 -15.19
N LYS A 230 -3.00 -6.47 -15.20
CA LYS A 230 -3.57 -5.77 -14.03
C LYS A 230 -4.95 -5.25 -14.43
N LEU A 231 -5.94 -6.14 -14.37
CA LEU A 231 -7.30 -5.83 -14.86
C LEU A 231 -7.96 -4.67 -14.11
N TYR A 232 -7.82 -4.65 -12.78
CA TYR A 232 -8.39 -3.58 -11.95
C TYR A 232 -7.76 -2.22 -12.31
N GLU A 233 -6.44 -2.12 -12.28
CA GLU A 233 -5.73 -0.87 -12.55
C GLU A 233 -5.92 -0.40 -14.00
N ARG A 234 -6.04 -1.35 -14.96
CA ARG A 234 -6.39 -1.02 -16.35
C ARG A 234 -7.78 -0.42 -16.47
N ASN A 235 -8.76 -0.97 -15.76
CA ASN A 235 -10.12 -0.47 -15.81
C ASN A 235 -10.24 0.89 -15.12
N VAL A 236 -9.53 1.10 -13.99
CA VAL A 236 -9.41 2.42 -13.36
C VAL A 236 -8.80 3.43 -14.33
N PHE A 237 -7.70 3.06 -14.99
CA PHE A 237 -7.07 3.94 -15.97
C PHE A 237 -7.98 4.23 -17.16
N HIS A 238 -8.77 3.24 -17.63
CA HIS A 238 -9.77 3.44 -18.67
C HIS A 238 -10.82 4.48 -18.26
N PHE A 239 -11.33 4.41 -17.02
CA PHE A 239 -12.24 5.42 -16.47
C PHE A 239 -11.59 6.82 -16.45
N LEU A 240 -10.36 6.93 -15.94
CA LEU A 240 -9.64 8.22 -15.83
C LEU A 240 -9.30 8.82 -17.19
N LYS A 241 -9.04 8.01 -18.22
CA LYS A 241 -8.89 8.49 -19.61
C LYS A 241 -10.21 9.06 -20.15
N GLY A 242 -11.34 8.43 -19.85
CA GLY A 242 -12.66 8.98 -20.15
C GLY A 242 -12.89 10.32 -19.44
N PHE A 243 -12.52 10.41 -18.17
CA PHE A 243 -12.60 11.65 -17.42
C PHE A 243 -11.70 12.76 -18.00
N ALA A 244 -10.49 12.41 -18.45
CA ALA A 244 -9.59 13.34 -19.14
C ALA A 244 -10.18 13.87 -20.45
N LEU A 245 -10.83 13.01 -21.25
CA LEU A 245 -11.55 13.42 -22.47
C LEU A 245 -12.68 14.40 -22.14
N TYR A 246 -13.47 14.09 -21.13
CA TYR A 246 -14.55 14.96 -20.68
C TYR A 246 -14.04 16.34 -20.25
N GLN A 247 -12.98 16.41 -19.46
CA GLN A 247 -12.36 17.65 -19.01
C GLN A 247 -11.73 18.47 -20.14
N LYS A 248 -11.25 17.81 -21.21
CA LYS A 248 -10.75 18.43 -22.42
C LYS A 248 -11.86 18.87 -23.41
N GLY A 249 -13.15 18.74 -23.02
CA GLY A 249 -14.29 19.15 -23.82
C GLY A 249 -14.88 18.11 -24.77
N GLN A 250 -14.29 16.91 -24.84
CA GLN A 250 -14.82 15.75 -25.61
C GLN A 250 -15.84 15.01 -24.72
N LYS A 251 -16.93 15.70 -24.38
CA LYS A 251 -17.86 15.27 -23.32
C LYS A 251 -18.53 13.93 -23.61
N GLU A 252 -19.09 13.75 -24.82
CA GLU A 252 -19.84 12.55 -25.19
C GLU A 252 -18.93 11.30 -25.16
N GLU A 253 -17.74 11.38 -25.75
CA GLU A 253 -16.77 10.29 -25.77
C GLU A 253 -16.25 9.97 -24.37
N GLY A 254 -15.96 11.01 -23.57
CA GLY A 254 -15.53 10.88 -22.18
C GLY A 254 -16.57 10.19 -21.31
N CYS A 255 -17.84 10.61 -21.38
CA CYS A 255 -18.94 9.97 -20.66
C CYS A 255 -19.09 8.49 -21.04
N LYS A 256 -19.07 8.20 -22.34
CA LYS A 256 -19.18 6.83 -22.84
C LYS A 256 -18.07 5.95 -22.28
N GLN A 257 -16.83 6.40 -22.32
CA GLN A 257 -15.69 5.63 -21.83
C GLN A 257 -15.72 5.41 -20.31
N MET A 258 -16.16 6.41 -19.52
CA MET A 258 -16.35 6.24 -18.07
C MET A 258 -17.45 5.22 -17.76
N GLN A 259 -18.58 5.27 -18.50
CA GLN A 259 -19.68 4.31 -18.37
C GLN A 259 -19.26 2.88 -18.75
N GLU A 260 -18.44 2.72 -19.78
CA GLU A 260 -17.86 1.42 -20.16
C GLU A 260 -17.00 0.85 -19.01
N ALA A 261 -16.19 1.66 -18.36
CA ALA A 261 -15.39 1.23 -17.22
C ALA A 261 -16.25 0.80 -16.02
N MET A 262 -17.31 1.54 -15.71
CA MET A 262 -18.25 1.18 -14.65
C MET A 262 -18.99 -0.12 -14.98
N HIS A 263 -19.40 -0.31 -16.24
CA HIS A 263 -20.03 -1.55 -16.69
C HIS A 263 -19.10 -2.77 -16.58
N ILE A 264 -17.80 -2.60 -16.85
CA ILE A 264 -16.81 -3.68 -16.62
C ILE A 264 -16.76 -4.09 -15.14
N PHE A 265 -16.78 -3.15 -14.20
CA PHE A 265 -16.87 -3.47 -12.78
C PHE A 265 -18.16 -4.21 -12.41
N ASP A 266 -19.30 -3.82 -12.99
CA ASP A 266 -20.60 -4.47 -12.79
C ASP A 266 -20.58 -5.93 -13.29
N VAL A 267 -20.10 -6.16 -14.51
CA VAL A 267 -19.96 -7.50 -15.10
C VAL A 267 -19.06 -8.41 -14.26
N LEU A 268 -18.01 -7.83 -13.61
CA LEU A 268 -17.11 -8.54 -12.72
C LEU A 268 -17.70 -8.76 -11.32
N GLY A 269 -18.90 -8.29 -11.02
CA GLY A 269 -19.54 -8.45 -9.72
C GLY A 269 -18.88 -7.62 -8.61
N LEU A 270 -18.46 -6.41 -8.91
CA LEU A 270 -17.78 -5.48 -8.00
C LEU A 270 -18.65 -4.24 -7.70
N PRO A 271 -19.79 -4.40 -6.97
CA PRO A 271 -20.77 -3.32 -6.77
C PRO A 271 -20.21 -2.12 -5.99
N GLU A 272 -19.26 -2.34 -5.07
CA GLU A 272 -18.63 -1.24 -4.33
C GLU A 272 -17.81 -0.33 -5.26
N GLN A 273 -17.11 -0.90 -6.24
CA GLN A 273 -16.36 -0.16 -7.25
C GLN A 273 -17.30 0.60 -8.19
N VAL A 274 -18.41 -0.03 -8.59
CA VAL A 274 -19.44 0.66 -9.40
C VAL A 274 -19.94 1.89 -8.64
N ALA A 275 -20.33 1.73 -7.37
CA ALA A 275 -20.84 2.84 -6.55
C ALA A 275 -19.80 3.97 -6.39
N TYR A 276 -18.53 3.62 -6.13
CA TYR A 276 -17.45 4.58 -5.98
C TYR A 276 -17.22 5.41 -7.25
N TYR A 277 -17.13 4.76 -8.42
CA TYR A 277 -16.91 5.47 -9.68
C TYR A 277 -18.18 6.19 -10.19
N GLN A 278 -19.36 5.73 -9.81
CA GLN A 278 -20.61 6.44 -10.07
C GLN A 278 -20.67 7.75 -9.28
N GLU A 279 -20.30 7.72 -7.98
CA GLU A 279 -20.21 8.94 -7.15
C GLU A 279 -19.23 9.96 -7.75
N HIS A 280 -18.07 9.49 -8.24
CA HIS A 280 -17.11 10.36 -8.92
C HIS A 280 -17.68 10.92 -10.23
N TYR A 281 -18.34 10.09 -11.03
CA TYR A 281 -19.00 10.51 -12.27
C TYR A 281 -20.03 11.61 -11.99
N ASP A 282 -20.92 11.40 -11.04
CA ASP A 282 -22.02 12.34 -10.71
C ASP A 282 -21.48 13.66 -10.13
N LYS A 283 -20.34 13.64 -9.47
CA LYS A 283 -19.67 14.85 -8.95
C LYS A 283 -19.16 15.77 -10.05
N PHE A 284 -18.59 15.23 -11.12
CA PHE A 284 -17.89 16.01 -12.13
C PHE A 284 -18.62 16.11 -13.47
N VAL A 285 -19.44 15.13 -13.82
CA VAL A 285 -20.23 15.16 -15.06
C VAL A 285 -21.55 15.87 -14.78
N LYS A 286 -21.68 17.07 -15.32
CA LYS A 286 -22.91 17.87 -15.25
C LYS A 286 -23.53 17.93 -16.64
N ASP A 287 -24.86 17.75 -16.70
CA ASP A 287 -25.70 17.87 -17.88
C ASP A 287 -25.56 19.23 -18.57
#